data_c3c01dc358c7aaf818d60ad292eb7f90
#
_entry.id   c3c01dc358c7aaf818d60ad292eb7f90
#
_cell.length_a   1.000
_cell.length_b   1.000
_cell.length_c   1.000
_cell.angle_alpha   90.00
_cell.angle_beta   90.00
_cell.angle_gamma   90.00
#
_symmetry.space_group_name_H-M   'P 1'
#
loop_
_entity.id
_entity.type
_entity.pdbx_description
1 polymer ?
#
loop_
_entity_poly.entity_id
_entity_poly.type
_entity_poly.pdbx_seq_one_letter_code
_entity_poly.pdbx_strand_id
1 'polypeptide(L)'
;HFSDEDLADLLAYIRAQPPVDHVLPARQLSPPGTIIFGTMAYSTLPANLIDHERVGGAAPERGANAAYGEYLTQIAGCHDCHGPDLGGVDPENAPPGPPPGPNLRPSGRLGKWTQDDFVAALRSGRTPDGRQLSPEMPWEHYRLMTDQELQALWLYLQGLDSTTAQR
;
A
#
# COMPACT_ATOMS: atom_id res chain seq x y z
N HIS A 1 8.28 3.16 7.00
CA HIS A 1 6.97 3.02 7.66
C HIS A 1 6.91 1.83 8.62
N PHE A 2 7.77 0.80 8.44
CA PHE A 2 7.82 -0.32 9.36
C PHE A 2 8.26 0.10 10.75
N SER A 3 7.67 -0.51 11.78
CA SER A 3 8.22 -0.49 13.13
C SER A 3 9.55 -1.25 13.17
N ASP A 4 10.37 -1.00 14.19
CA ASP A 4 11.64 -1.72 14.36
C ASP A 4 11.42 -3.23 14.55
N GLU A 5 10.36 -3.61 15.26
CA GLU A 5 9.99 -5.00 15.49
C GLU A 5 9.57 -5.69 14.19
N ASP A 6 8.63 -5.11 13.43
CA ASP A 6 8.15 -5.70 12.18
C ASP A 6 9.27 -5.74 11.11
N LEU A 7 10.17 -4.76 11.12
CA LEU A 7 11.35 -4.78 10.23
C LEU A 7 12.32 -5.90 10.63
N ALA A 8 12.54 -6.10 11.93
CA ALA A 8 13.39 -7.18 12.42
C ALA A 8 12.80 -8.55 12.06
N ASP A 9 11.50 -8.73 12.22
CA ASP A 9 10.80 -9.96 11.87
C ASP A 9 10.87 -10.23 10.35
N LEU A 10 10.67 -9.21 9.52
CA LEU A 10 10.82 -9.32 8.07
C LEU A 10 12.23 -9.73 7.67
N LEU A 11 13.25 -9.13 8.27
CA LEU A 11 14.66 -9.48 8.02
C LEU A 11 14.98 -10.89 8.49
N ALA A 12 14.46 -11.30 9.63
CA ALA A 12 14.62 -12.67 10.15
C ALA A 12 13.99 -13.69 9.20
N TYR A 13 12.78 -13.40 8.71
CA TYR A 13 12.11 -14.27 7.74
C TYR A 13 12.91 -14.40 6.44
N ILE A 14 13.38 -13.28 5.86
CA ILE A 14 14.16 -13.29 4.62
C ILE A 14 15.46 -14.11 4.81
N ARG A 15 16.14 -13.92 5.93
CA ARG A 15 17.39 -14.65 6.23
C ARG A 15 17.19 -16.14 6.47
N ALA A 16 16.01 -16.55 6.91
CA ALA A 16 15.65 -17.95 7.11
C ALA A 16 15.30 -18.69 5.80
N GLN A 17 15.13 -17.96 4.68
CA GLN A 17 14.83 -18.60 3.41
C GLN A 17 16.06 -19.35 2.88
N PRO A 18 15.87 -20.51 2.22
CA PRO A 18 16.97 -21.20 1.58
C PRO A 18 17.68 -20.30 0.56
N PRO A 19 19.01 -20.32 0.50
CA PRO A 19 19.74 -19.54 -0.50
C PRO A 19 19.40 -20.04 -1.92
N VAL A 20 19.24 -19.12 -2.85
CA VAL A 20 19.01 -19.42 -4.25
C VAL A 20 20.24 -19.00 -5.04
N ASP A 21 20.95 -19.98 -5.62
CA ASP A 21 22.09 -19.73 -6.48
C ASP A 21 21.61 -19.33 -7.88
N HIS A 22 21.24 -18.06 -8.02
CA HIS A 22 20.87 -17.50 -9.30
C HIS A 22 21.80 -16.34 -9.68
N VAL A 23 22.58 -16.55 -10.73
CA VAL A 23 23.47 -15.49 -11.26
C VAL A 23 22.61 -14.53 -12.07
N LEU A 24 22.38 -13.37 -11.52
CA LEU A 24 21.70 -12.28 -12.24
C LEU A 24 22.67 -11.66 -13.26
N PRO A 25 22.21 -11.38 -14.49
CA PRO A 25 23.02 -10.64 -15.45
C PRO A 25 23.33 -9.23 -14.87
N ALA A 26 24.53 -8.73 -15.17
CA ALA A 26 24.90 -7.38 -14.77
C ALA A 26 23.87 -6.37 -15.31
N ARG A 27 23.34 -5.53 -14.46
CA ARG A 27 22.44 -4.44 -14.88
C ARG A 27 23.21 -3.46 -15.74
N GLN A 28 22.76 -3.25 -16.96
CA GLN A 28 23.30 -2.23 -17.86
C GLN A 28 22.19 -1.22 -18.14
N LEU A 29 22.40 0.01 -17.73
CA LEU A 29 21.55 1.11 -18.15
C LEU A 29 22.02 1.57 -19.53
N SER A 30 21.08 1.72 -20.46
CA SER A 30 21.36 2.40 -21.72
C SER A 30 21.76 3.88 -21.45
N PRO A 31 22.52 4.55 -22.34
CA PRO A 31 22.85 5.95 -22.14
C PRO A 31 21.63 6.86 -21.86
N PRO A 32 20.51 6.77 -22.59
CA PRO A 32 19.31 7.52 -22.25
C PRO A 32 18.71 7.08 -20.91
N GLY A 33 18.75 5.80 -20.58
CA GLY A 33 18.28 5.29 -19.27
C GLY A 33 19.11 5.88 -18.11
N THR A 34 20.41 6.03 -18.29
CA THR A 34 21.28 6.66 -17.28
C THR A 34 20.91 8.12 -17.04
N ILE A 35 20.62 8.87 -18.11
CA ILE A 35 20.21 10.28 -18.00
C ILE A 35 18.86 10.37 -17.28
N ILE A 36 17.88 9.60 -17.70
CA ILE A 36 16.54 9.59 -17.08
C ILE A 36 16.65 9.24 -15.59
N PHE A 37 17.42 8.18 -15.27
CA PHE A 37 17.57 7.74 -13.89
C PHE A 37 18.32 8.76 -13.02
N GLY A 38 19.35 9.40 -13.57
CA GLY A 38 20.15 10.38 -12.85
C GLY A 38 19.50 11.75 -12.68
N THR A 39 18.52 12.10 -13.51
CA THR A 39 17.87 13.42 -13.47
C THR A 39 16.43 13.36 -12.96
N MET A 40 15.60 12.51 -13.52
CA MET A 40 14.17 12.48 -13.21
C MET A 40 13.80 11.51 -12.08
N ALA A 41 14.47 10.37 -12.03
CA ALA A 41 14.16 9.36 -11.01
C ALA A 41 14.95 9.56 -9.71
N TYR A 42 16.00 10.40 -9.70
CA TYR A 42 16.85 10.58 -8.52
C TYR A 42 16.05 11.05 -7.29
N SER A 43 15.15 12.01 -7.47
CA SER A 43 14.33 12.55 -6.37
C SER A 43 13.27 11.58 -5.85
N THR A 44 12.95 10.55 -6.63
CA THR A 44 11.94 9.52 -6.28
C THR A 44 12.58 8.22 -5.77
N LEU A 45 13.92 8.17 -5.68
CA LEU A 45 14.59 7.01 -5.10
C LEU A 45 14.19 6.84 -3.63
N PRO A 46 13.79 5.64 -3.20
CA PRO A 46 13.40 5.40 -1.81
C PRO A 46 14.43 5.88 -0.79
N ALA A 47 15.72 5.73 -1.09
CA ALA A 47 16.80 6.20 -0.22
C ALA A 47 16.77 7.72 0.03
N ASN A 48 16.26 8.52 -0.89
CA ASN A 48 16.15 9.98 -0.73
C ASN A 48 14.83 10.39 -0.06
N LEU A 49 13.86 9.47 0.03
CA LEU A 49 12.56 9.69 0.68
C LEU A 49 12.57 9.28 2.15
N ILE A 50 13.57 8.51 2.57
CA ILE A 50 13.73 8.08 3.96
C ILE A 50 14.26 9.26 4.79
N ASP A 51 13.58 9.57 5.88
CA ASP A 51 14.10 10.47 6.91
C ASP A 51 15.18 9.73 7.72
N HIS A 52 16.44 10.00 7.42
CA HIS A 52 17.58 9.36 8.07
C HIS A 52 17.84 9.84 9.51
N GLU A 53 17.22 10.94 9.91
CA GLU A 53 17.28 11.45 11.29
C GLU A 53 16.20 10.80 12.19
N ARG A 54 15.23 10.13 11.58
CA ARG A 54 14.18 9.44 12.30
C ARG A 54 14.71 8.15 12.88
N VAL A 55 14.78 8.08 14.19
CA VAL A 55 14.96 6.82 14.91
C VAL A 55 13.65 6.05 14.80
N GLY A 56 13.73 4.75 14.52
CA GLY A 56 12.57 3.88 14.36
C GLY A 56 11.58 3.97 15.53
N GLY A 57 10.39 3.50 15.31
CA GLY A 57 9.28 3.62 16.26
C GLY A 57 8.62 2.28 16.55
N ALA A 58 7.85 2.25 17.64
CA ALA A 58 6.98 1.12 17.93
C ALA A 58 5.77 1.13 16.98
N ALA A 59 5.31 -0.06 16.59
CA ALA A 59 4.01 -0.20 15.95
C ALA A 59 2.89 0.23 16.92
N PRO A 60 1.76 0.73 16.41
CA PRO A 60 0.57 0.86 17.22
C PRO A 60 0.15 -0.49 17.80
N GLU A 61 -0.59 -0.46 18.91
CA GLU A 61 -1.15 -1.67 19.50
C GLU A 61 -1.95 -2.46 18.45
N ARG A 62 -1.56 -3.74 18.27
CA ARG A 62 -2.23 -4.64 17.31
C ARG A 62 -3.65 -4.90 17.77
N GLY A 63 -4.60 -4.79 16.85
CA GLY A 63 -6.00 -5.01 17.14
C GLY A 63 -6.93 -4.30 16.16
N ALA A 64 -8.23 -4.45 16.37
CA ALA A 64 -9.25 -3.80 15.58
C ALA A 64 -9.42 -2.33 16.00
N ASN A 65 -8.43 -1.50 15.68
CA ASN A 65 -8.43 -0.06 15.95
C ASN A 65 -7.90 0.75 14.77
N ALA A 66 -8.29 2.02 14.67
CA ALA A 66 -7.95 2.87 13.55
C ALA A 66 -6.45 3.18 13.45
N ALA A 67 -5.73 3.30 14.57
CA ALA A 67 -4.29 3.57 14.56
C ALA A 67 -3.51 2.41 13.94
N TYR A 68 -3.91 1.17 14.26
CA TYR A 68 -3.32 -0.01 13.63
C TYR A 68 -3.73 -0.10 12.15
N GLY A 69 -4.96 0.28 11.81
CA GLY A 69 -5.42 0.38 10.42
C GLY A 69 -4.60 1.37 9.60
N GLU A 70 -4.28 2.55 10.14
CA GLU A 70 -3.39 3.52 9.51
C GLU A 70 -2.02 2.93 9.23
N TYR A 71 -1.40 2.32 10.24
CA TYR A 71 -0.12 1.64 10.10
C TYR A 71 -0.14 0.57 8.99
N LEU A 72 -1.19 -0.25 8.98
CA LEU A 72 -1.36 -1.28 7.94
C LEU A 72 -1.48 -0.70 6.54
N THR A 73 -2.18 0.44 6.34
CA THR A 73 -2.26 1.06 5.00
C THR A 73 -0.90 1.51 4.48
N GLN A 74 -0.01 1.91 5.38
CA GLN A 74 1.35 2.35 5.03
C GLN A 74 2.24 1.16 4.66
N ILE A 75 2.30 0.12 5.50
CA ILE A 75 3.18 -1.02 5.27
C ILE A 75 2.66 -1.96 4.17
N ALA A 76 1.36 -1.98 3.92
CA ALA A 76 0.76 -2.73 2.82
C ALA A 76 0.79 -1.99 1.48
N GLY A 77 1.31 -0.76 1.41
CA GLY A 77 1.46 -0.01 0.17
C GLY A 77 0.15 0.50 -0.44
N CYS A 78 -0.91 0.69 0.34
CA CYS A 78 -2.20 1.17 -0.17
C CYS A 78 -2.07 2.54 -0.85
N HIS A 79 -1.21 3.39 -0.30
CA HIS A 79 -0.97 4.75 -0.80
C HIS A 79 -0.33 4.79 -2.19
N ASP A 80 0.40 3.75 -2.60
CA ASP A 80 1.10 3.71 -3.88
C ASP A 80 0.14 3.72 -5.07
N CYS A 81 -1.04 3.12 -4.91
CA CYS A 81 -2.07 3.05 -5.94
C CYS A 81 -3.24 4.00 -5.66
N HIS A 82 -3.63 4.15 -4.38
CA HIS A 82 -4.83 4.90 -3.99
C HIS A 82 -4.54 6.37 -3.65
N GLY A 83 -3.31 6.83 -3.90
CA GLY A 83 -2.87 8.19 -3.63
C GLY A 83 -2.45 8.44 -2.18
N PRO A 84 -1.66 9.49 -1.93
CA PRO A 84 -1.04 9.75 -0.63
C PRO A 84 -2.06 9.98 0.48
N ASP A 85 -3.25 10.38 0.14
CA ASP A 85 -4.37 10.63 1.05
C ASP A 85 -5.50 9.59 0.97
N LEU A 86 -5.27 8.50 0.21
CA LEU A 86 -6.25 7.45 -0.08
C LEU A 86 -7.53 7.94 -0.78
N GLY A 87 -7.50 9.16 -1.32
CA GLY A 87 -8.61 9.77 -2.06
C GLY A 87 -8.74 9.29 -3.51
N GLY A 88 -7.88 8.38 -3.93
CA GLY A 88 -7.74 7.96 -5.32
C GLY A 88 -6.82 8.88 -6.12
N VAL A 89 -6.46 8.46 -7.30
CA VAL A 89 -5.69 9.25 -8.25
C VAL A 89 -6.53 9.44 -9.51
N ASP A 90 -6.62 10.68 -9.98
CA ASP A 90 -7.28 10.98 -11.23
C ASP A 90 -6.51 10.32 -12.39
N PRO A 91 -7.18 9.50 -13.22
CA PRO A 91 -6.54 8.85 -14.37
C PRO A 91 -5.84 9.81 -15.34
N GLU A 92 -6.32 11.04 -15.46
CA GLU A 92 -5.72 12.05 -16.33
C GLU A 92 -4.37 12.58 -15.79
N ASN A 93 -4.18 12.49 -14.48
CA ASN A 93 -2.98 12.95 -13.78
C ASN A 93 -2.09 11.80 -13.31
N ALA A 94 -2.50 10.56 -13.59
CA ALA A 94 -1.71 9.40 -13.18
C ALA A 94 -0.42 9.26 -14.01
N PRO A 95 0.70 8.89 -13.39
CA PRO A 95 1.90 8.59 -14.13
C PRO A 95 1.67 7.40 -15.07
N PRO A 96 2.44 7.27 -16.17
CA PRO A 96 2.37 6.11 -17.03
C PRO A 96 2.61 4.83 -16.24
N GLY A 97 1.68 3.88 -16.32
CA GLY A 97 1.75 2.63 -15.55
C GLY A 97 0.40 1.93 -15.44
N PRO A 98 0.24 1.05 -14.46
CA PRO A 98 -1.04 0.41 -14.17
C PRO A 98 -2.10 1.47 -13.82
N PRO A 99 -3.39 1.15 -14.05
CA PRO A 99 -4.47 2.09 -13.73
C PRO A 99 -4.46 2.44 -12.23
N PRO A 100 -4.67 3.72 -11.90
CA PRO A 100 -4.67 4.17 -10.51
C PRO A 100 -5.83 3.55 -9.71
N GLY A 101 -5.61 3.41 -8.41
CA GLY A 101 -6.62 2.94 -7.47
C GLY A 101 -7.74 3.96 -7.26
N PRO A 102 -8.96 3.51 -7.01
CA PRO A 102 -10.08 4.39 -6.71
C PRO A 102 -9.96 5.02 -5.32
N ASN A 103 -10.82 6.02 -5.08
CA ASN A 103 -10.99 6.64 -3.77
C ASN A 103 -11.47 5.60 -2.71
N LEU A 104 -10.68 5.44 -1.64
CA LEU A 104 -10.96 4.57 -0.49
C LEU A 104 -11.58 5.32 0.71
N ARG A 105 -11.81 6.62 0.60
CA ARG A 105 -12.46 7.41 1.65
C ARG A 105 -13.97 7.20 1.64
N PRO A 106 -14.67 7.57 2.72
CA PRO A 106 -16.14 7.54 2.77
C PRO A 106 -16.82 8.36 1.67
N SER A 107 -16.15 9.37 1.13
CA SER A 107 -16.63 10.12 -0.05
C SER A 107 -16.66 9.30 -1.34
N GLY A 108 -15.93 8.18 -1.39
CA GLY A 108 -15.92 7.24 -2.51
C GLY A 108 -16.97 6.13 -2.37
N ARG A 109 -16.68 5.01 -3.05
CA ARG A 109 -17.59 3.85 -3.04
C ARG A 109 -17.66 3.18 -1.66
N LEU A 110 -16.58 3.22 -0.87
CA LEU A 110 -16.52 2.64 0.46
C LEU A 110 -17.54 3.25 1.44
N GLY A 111 -17.94 4.50 1.26
CA GLY A 111 -18.98 5.10 2.10
C GLY A 111 -20.37 4.46 1.97
N LYS A 112 -20.56 3.61 0.95
CA LYS A 112 -21.82 2.84 0.74
C LYS A 112 -21.71 1.38 1.16
N TRP A 113 -20.52 0.96 1.59
CA TRP A 113 -20.25 -0.42 1.98
C TRP A 113 -20.42 -0.60 3.48
N THR A 114 -20.73 -1.82 3.87
CA THR A 114 -20.59 -2.28 5.25
C THR A 114 -19.18 -2.82 5.48
N GLN A 115 -18.81 -3.05 6.74
CA GLN A 115 -17.57 -3.74 7.07
C GLN A 115 -17.50 -5.13 6.43
N ASP A 116 -18.63 -5.85 6.44
CA ASP A 116 -18.70 -7.20 5.86
C ASP A 116 -18.46 -7.16 4.34
N ASP A 117 -18.98 -6.14 3.65
CA ASP A 117 -18.75 -5.94 2.22
C ASP A 117 -17.26 -5.72 1.93
N PHE A 118 -16.60 -4.91 2.77
CA PHE A 118 -15.15 -4.63 2.64
C PHE A 118 -14.32 -5.90 2.86
N VAL A 119 -14.62 -6.63 3.94
CA VAL A 119 -13.94 -7.89 4.25
C VAL A 119 -14.17 -8.91 3.14
N ALA A 120 -15.41 -9.07 2.70
CA ALA A 120 -15.76 -9.99 1.61
C ALA A 120 -15.04 -9.64 0.31
N ALA A 121 -14.93 -8.34 -0.01
CA ALA A 121 -14.21 -7.88 -1.20
C ALA A 121 -12.72 -8.24 -1.15
N LEU A 122 -12.04 -8.05 -0.02
CA LEU A 122 -10.63 -8.43 0.12
C LEU A 122 -10.43 -9.95 0.21
N ARG A 123 -11.38 -10.70 0.73
CA ARG A 123 -11.30 -12.17 0.78
C ARG A 123 -11.55 -12.85 -0.56
N SER A 124 -12.46 -12.32 -1.37
CA SER A 124 -12.94 -12.95 -2.61
C SER A 124 -12.53 -12.25 -3.90
N GLY A 125 -12.00 -11.03 -3.79
CA GLY A 125 -11.73 -10.18 -4.95
C GLY A 125 -12.99 -9.64 -5.63
N ARG A 126 -14.17 -9.68 -4.97
CA ARG A 126 -15.44 -9.24 -5.55
C ARG A 126 -16.07 -8.15 -4.70
N THR A 127 -16.48 -7.09 -5.36
CA THR A 127 -17.22 -5.99 -4.74
C THR A 127 -18.70 -6.37 -4.52
N PRO A 128 -19.45 -5.65 -3.66
CA PRO A 128 -20.85 -5.94 -3.39
C PRO A 128 -21.75 -5.89 -4.63
N ASP A 129 -21.39 -5.09 -5.64
CA ASP A 129 -22.07 -5.00 -6.94
C ASP A 129 -21.62 -6.12 -7.92
N GLY A 130 -20.83 -7.10 -7.45
CA GLY A 130 -20.42 -8.28 -8.20
C GLY A 130 -19.22 -8.06 -9.14
N ARG A 131 -18.66 -6.85 -9.20
CA ARG A 131 -17.51 -6.55 -10.04
C ARG A 131 -16.25 -7.22 -9.46
N GLN A 132 -15.43 -7.82 -10.31
CA GLN A 132 -14.11 -8.33 -9.94
C GLN A 132 -13.14 -7.16 -9.67
N LEU A 133 -12.37 -7.23 -8.60
CA LEU A 133 -11.24 -6.32 -8.38
C LEU A 133 -10.21 -6.50 -9.49
N SER A 134 -9.56 -5.40 -9.84
CA SER A 134 -8.51 -5.42 -10.86
C SER A 134 -7.35 -6.34 -10.44
N PRO A 135 -6.70 -7.03 -11.40
CA PRO A 135 -5.50 -7.82 -11.13
C PRO A 135 -4.35 -7.01 -10.54
N GLU A 136 -4.31 -5.70 -10.81
CA GLU A 136 -3.32 -4.77 -10.23
C GLU A 136 -3.52 -4.55 -8.73
N MET A 137 -4.75 -4.73 -8.24
CA MET A 137 -5.03 -4.73 -6.81
C MET A 137 -4.63 -6.10 -6.23
N PRO A 138 -3.58 -6.21 -5.41
CA PRO A 138 -3.06 -7.50 -4.97
C PRO A 138 -3.91 -8.13 -3.83
N TRP A 139 -5.23 -8.16 -4.03
CA TRP A 139 -6.20 -8.67 -3.05
C TRP A 139 -5.93 -10.13 -2.65
N GLU A 140 -5.31 -10.91 -3.54
CA GLU A 140 -4.93 -12.31 -3.26
C GLU A 140 -3.92 -12.43 -2.12
N HIS A 141 -3.13 -11.39 -1.88
CA HIS A 141 -2.23 -11.30 -0.73
C HIS A 141 -2.98 -10.78 0.50
N TYR A 142 -3.77 -9.73 0.35
CA TYR A 142 -4.53 -9.14 1.46
C TYR A 142 -5.61 -10.07 2.01
N ARG A 143 -6.11 -11.02 1.22
CA ARG A 143 -7.04 -12.03 1.73
C ARG A 143 -6.47 -12.90 2.86
N LEU A 144 -5.14 -12.91 3.05
CA LEU A 144 -4.45 -13.64 4.12
C LEU A 144 -4.38 -12.87 5.43
N MET A 145 -4.73 -11.58 5.43
CA MET A 145 -4.81 -10.78 6.66
C MET A 145 -5.81 -11.37 7.63
N THR A 146 -5.57 -11.21 8.92
CA THR A 146 -6.51 -11.62 9.95
C THR A 146 -7.79 -10.78 9.91
N ASP A 147 -8.85 -11.25 10.53
CA ASP A 147 -10.10 -10.48 10.60
C ASP A 147 -9.91 -9.18 11.40
N GLN A 148 -9.06 -9.18 12.42
CA GLN A 148 -8.73 -7.97 13.18
C GLN A 148 -8.00 -6.93 12.33
N GLU A 149 -7.07 -7.34 11.47
CA GLU A 149 -6.36 -6.45 10.54
C GLU A 149 -7.31 -5.84 9.51
N LEU A 150 -8.17 -6.65 8.92
CA LEU A 150 -9.19 -6.16 7.98
C LEU A 150 -10.17 -5.20 8.66
N GLN A 151 -10.56 -5.49 9.90
CA GLN A 151 -11.40 -4.59 10.71
C GLN A 151 -10.66 -3.28 11.04
N ALA A 152 -9.37 -3.34 11.38
CA ALA A 152 -8.56 -2.16 11.65
C ALA A 152 -8.47 -1.26 10.40
N LEU A 153 -8.20 -1.86 9.23
CA LEU A 153 -8.22 -1.13 7.95
C LEU A 153 -9.56 -0.45 7.71
N TRP A 154 -10.66 -1.17 7.90
CA TRP A 154 -12.01 -0.61 7.75
C TRP A 154 -12.23 0.59 8.66
N LEU A 155 -11.91 0.46 9.95
CA LEU A 155 -12.09 1.53 10.94
C LEU A 155 -11.28 2.79 10.57
N TYR A 156 -10.04 2.61 10.11
CA TYR A 156 -9.22 3.73 9.66
C TYR A 156 -9.83 4.40 8.43
N LEU A 157 -10.15 3.64 7.39
CA LEU A 157 -10.68 4.17 6.14
C LEU A 157 -12.01 4.90 6.34
N GLN A 158 -12.88 4.40 7.20
CA GLN A 158 -14.14 5.07 7.54
C GLN A 158 -13.96 6.33 8.40
N GLY A 159 -12.84 6.44 9.11
CA GLY A 159 -12.47 7.64 9.87
C GLY A 159 -11.84 8.75 9.02
N LEU A 160 -11.50 8.48 7.77
CA LEU A 160 -10.94 9.50 6.88
C LEU A 160 -12.02 10.52 6.47
N ASP A 161 -11.71 11.80 6.62
CA ASP A 161 -12.66 12.87 6.29
C ASP A 161 -13.12 12.80 4.83
N SER A 162 -14.41 12.92 4.63
CA SER A 162 -15.02 13.02 3.30
C SER A 162 -14.65 14.30 2.55
N THR A 163 -14.03 15.26 3.22
CA THR A 163 -13.87 16.65 2.77
C THR A 163 -12.58 16.94 1.99
N THR A 164 -11.64 16.00 1.90
CA THR A 164 -10.33 16.27 1.29
C THR A 164 -10.17 15.64 -0.10
N ALA A 165 -11.22 15.55 -0.87
CA ALA A 165 -11.16 15.06 -2.26
C ALA A 165 -11.08 16.23 -3.26
N GLN A 166 -10.32 17.29 -2.98
CA GLN A 166 -10.00 18.36 -3.96
C GLN A 166 -8.82 19.18 -3.46
N ARG A 167 -7.61 18.80 -3.83
CA ARG A 167 -6.51 19.75 -4.05
C ARG A 167 -5.56 19.20 -5.10
#